data_0b0a88ca96cbee0e02bd9a4ebd8a6a67
#
_entry.id   0b0a88ca96cbee0e02bd9a4ebd8a6a67
#
_cell.length_a   1.000
_cell.length_b   1.000
_cell.length_c   1.000
_cell.angle_alpha   90.00
_cell.angle_beta   90.00
_cell.angle_gamma   90.00
#
_symmetry.space_group_name_H-M   'P 1'
#
loop_
_entity.id
_entity.type
_entity.pdbx_description
1 polymer ?
#
loop_
_entity_poly.entity_id
_entity_poly.type
_entity_poly.pdbx_seq_one_letter_code
_entity_poly.pdbx_strand_id
1 'polypeptide(L)'
;MFFFFQIPAVTRTVLISLIALLTLLGIMLRPYKISEAVIALSGAGLLLVLGLLSPAVALATLLRDWNTFFFFLGMMSLSTLAEAAGLLDWLAIQATRLSGNSSRRLFFNTFLLGSLISMLLSNDATALILTPIVYSLVTRLRLPVLPYLFACTFIADTASFLLPVSNPINILVTTQFPLSLLTFLRLLFLPSLIVIGINAGVFYFLYRRQLQGRFDIKRLPALQETVKHQAYFRYTCVILSVVALAYIIAAAAQFPLSLVALGGALFLLVGALYWKQTTLSNTARQISWPIFGFIAGMFLIVQALESTGLTAQFGHLLLRLSGGTIIGAVLVGTLGSAIGTNLINNVPMAVVMTSSLHAVQHAPLAIQQGFIAATIFGCDLGPNLTTVGSLATILWLLILRQRNIEVSGLDYFKVGILVTPLMLIVGALVIWLLLV
;
A
#
# COMPACT_ATOMS: atom_id res chain seq x y z
N MET A 1 18.42 35.45 12.95
CA MET A 1 17.31 36.36 13.25
C MET A 1 16.41 36.36 12.02
N PHE A 2 15.46 35.40 11.94
CA PHE A 2 14.53 35.33 10.81
C PHE A 2 13.39 36.30 11.06
N PHE A 3 13.17 37.22 10.14
CA PHE A 3 12.02 38.12 10.12
C PHE A 3 10.74 37.31 9.99
N PHE A 4 10.07 37.00 11.08
CA PHE A 4 8.69 36.53 11.03
C PHE A 4 7.81 37.74 10.67
N PHE A 5 7.54 37.94 9.39
CA PHE A 5 6.43 38.78 8.97
C PHE A 5 5.17 38.23 9.69
N GLN A 6 4.50 39.10 10.44
CA GLN A 6 3.17 38.78 11.00
C GLN A 6 2.18 38.73 9.84
N ILE A 7 2.17 37.60 9.13
CA ILE A 7 1.20 37.36 8.04
C ILE A 7 -0.19 37.25 8.70
N PRO A 8 -1.19 38.07 8.27
CA PRO A 8 -2.54 37.96 8.78
C PRO A 8 -3.06 36.51 8.70
N ALA A 9 -3.81 36.05 9.70
CA ALA A 9 -4.26 34.64 9.78
C ALA A 9 -4.96 34.15 8.50
N VAL A 10 -5.80 34.99 7.91
CA VAL A 10 -6.50 34.67 6.64
C VAL A 10 -5.50 34.49 5.50
N THR A 11 -4.55 35.37 5.34
CA THR A 11 -3.51 35.28 4.30
C THR A 11 -2.65 34.03 4.48
N ARG A 12 -2.29 33.70 5.74
CA ARG A 12 -1.56 32.47 6.07
C ARG A 12 -2.33 31.23 5.65
N THR A 13 -3.62 31.15 6.00
CA THR A 13 -4.49 30.04 5.61
C THR A 13 -4.58 29.91 4.09
N VAL A 14 -4.79 31.01 3.37
CA VAL A 14 -4.88 31.01 1.90
C VAL A 14 -3.57 30.53 1.27
N LEU A 15 -2.40 31.03 1.74
CA LEU A 15 -1.10 30.61 1.21
C LEU A 15 -0.82 29.12 1.45
N ILE A 16 -1.08 28.62 2.67
CA ILE A 16 -0.90 27.20 2.99
C ILE A 16 -1.80 26.35 2.09
N SER A 17 -3.08 26.72 1.95
CA SER A 17 -4.04 25.99 1.13
C SER A 17 -3.64 25.98 -0.36
N LEU A 18 -3.16 27.12 -0.86
CA LEU A 18 -2.70 27.24 -2.25
C LEU A 18 -1.46 26.37 -2.50
N ILE A 19 -0.46 26.41 -1.60
CA ILE A 19 0.75 25.58 -1.72
C ILE A 19 0.38 24.10 -1.64
N ALA A 20 -0.48 23.70 -0.70
CA ALA A 20 -0.96 22.33 -0.59
C ALA A 20 -1.68 21.89 -1.86
N LEU A 21 -2.62 22.71 -2.37
CA LEU A 21 -3.37 22.40 -3.59
C LEU A 21 -2.45 22.27 -4.80
N LEU A 22 -1.52 23.22 -5.00
CA LEU A 22 -0.55 23.17 -6.10
C LEU A 22 0.37 21.96 -6.00
N THR A 23 0.78 21.58 -4.78
CA THR A 23 1.59 20.38 -4.56
C THR A 23 0.80 19.12 -4.90
N LEU A 24 -0.44 19.00 -4.44
CA LEU A 24 -1.30 17.86 -4.75
C LEU A 24 -1.61 17.76 -6.25
N LEU A 25 -1.91 18.88 -6.90
CA LEU A 25 -2.08 18.93 -8.36
C LEU A 25 -0.78 18.56 -9.09
N GLY A 26 0.36 19.02 -8.61
CA GLY A 26 1.67 18.67 -9.16
C GLY A 26 1.94 17.17 -9.06
N ILE A 27 1.63 16.54 -7.93
CA ILE A 27 1.75 15.09 -7.72
C ILE A 27 0.84 14.32 -8.68
N MET A 28 -0.39 14.80 -8.88
CA MET A 28 -1.36 14.18 -9.79
C MET A 28 -0.95 14.30 -11.25
N LEU A 29 -0.55 15.49 -11.69
CA LEU A 29 -0.26 15.78 -13.10
C LEU A 29 1.16 15.38 -13.53
N ARG A 30 2.11 15.30 -12.59
CA ARG A 30 3.53 14.97 -12.82
C ARG A 30 4.14 15.72 -14.01
N PRO A 31 4.11 17.06 -14.00
CA PRO A 31 4.62 17.84 -15.10
C PRO A 31 6.07 17.45 -15.38
N TYR A 32 6.43 17.35 -16.66
CA TYR A 32 7.78 16.97 -17.09
C TYR A 32 8.34 15.67 -16.50
N LYS A 33 7.48 14.75 -16.01
CA LYS A 33 7.84 13.49 -15.34
C LYS A 33 8.65 13.71 -14.03
N ILE A 34 8.51 14.87 -13.39
CA ILE A 34 9.11 15.16 -12.09
C ILE A 34 8.56 14.12 -11.07
N SER A 35 9.45 13.59 -10.22
CA SER A 35 9.02 12.63 -9.20
C SER A 35 8.15 13.28 -8.13
N GLU A 36 7.18 12.53 -7.62
CA GLU A 36 6.29 12.97 -6.54
C GLU A 36 7.06 13.45 -5.31
N ALA A 37 8.19 12.81 -5.02
CA ALA A 37 9.05 13.17 -3.90
C ALA A 37 9.61 14.61 -4.06
N VAL A 38 10.07 14.96 -5.26
CA VAL A 38 10.58 16.33 -5.52
C VAL A 38 9.45 17.33 -5.38
N ILE A 39 8.27 17.05 -5.89
CA ILE A 39 7.12 17.95 -5.81
C ILE A 39 6.70 18.14 -4.36
N ALA A 40 6.55 17.07 -3.59
CA ALA A 40 6.15 17.11 -2.18
C ALA A 40 7.19 17.87 -1.31
N LEU A 41 8.48 17.56 -1.51
CA LEU A 41 9.56 18.24 -0.80
C LEU A 41 9.68 19.72 -1.19
N SER A 42 9.41 20.07 -2.46
CA SER A 42 9.39 21.48 -2.90
C SER A 42 8.25 22.26 -2.24
N GLY A 43 7.05 21.67 -2.16
CA GLY A 43 5.91 22.26 -1.44
C GLY A 43 6.20 22.45 0.05
N ALA A 44 6.73 21.41 0.71
CA ALA A 44 7.14 21.49 2.11
C ALA A 44 8.28 22.50 2.35
N GLY A 45 9.27 22.52 1.45
CA GLY A 45 10.36 23.51 1.48
C GLY A 45 9.85 24.94 1.34
N LEU A 46 8.88 25.18 0.45
CA LEU A 46 8.25 26.49 0.28
C LEU A 46 7.51 26.93 1.56
N LEU A 47 6.81 26.02 2.25
CA LEU A 47 6.17 26.30 3.53
C LEU A 47 7.20 26.73 4.60
N LEU A 48 8.37 26.08 4.65
CA LEU A 48 9.45 26.41 5.58
C LEU A 48 10.10 27.75 5.24
N VAL A 49 10.42 27.99 3.97
CA VAL A 49 11.08 29.22 3.51
C VAL A 49 10.19 30.46 3.73
N LEU A 50 8.89 30.32 3.50
CA LEU A 50 7.91 31.38 3.75
C LEU A 50 7.56 31.57 5.24
N GLY A 51 8.13 30.76 6.15
CA GLY A 51 7.82 30.79 7.58
C GLY A 51 6.39 30.37 7.93
N LEU A 52 5.69 29.71 7.02
CA LEU A 52 4.32 29.20 7.23
C LEU A 52 4.32 27.94 8.10
N LEU A 53 5.42 27.19 8.09
CA LEU A 53 5.70 26.06 8.97
C LEU A 53 7.06 26.31 9.66
N SER A 54 7.11 26.23 11.00
CA SER A 54 8.38 26.41 11.69
C SER A 54 9.26 25.15 11.58
N PRO A 55 10.60 25.29 11.49
CA PRO A 55 11.51 24.14 11.46
C PRO A 55 11.37 23.21 12.66
N ALA A 56 11.07 23.77 13.85
CA ALA A 56 10.85 22.97 15.06
C ALA A 56 9.61 22.08 14.95
N VAL A 57 8.49 22.61 14.43
CA VAL A 57 7.27 21.84 14.18
C VAL A 57 7.51 20.81 13.08
N ALA A 58 8.23 21.17 12.01
CA ALA A 58 8.56 20.23 10.93
C ALA A 58 9.37 19.04 11.47
N LEU A 59 10.41 19.30 12.26
CA LEU A 59 11.22 18.23 12.86
C LEU A 59 10.38 17.37 13.83
N ALA A 60 9.57 17.98 14.68
CA ALA A 60 8.69 17.28 15.61
C ALA A 60 7.70 16.36 14.88
N THR A 61 7.12 16.84 13.74
CA THR A 61 6.22 16.03 12.89
C THR A 61 6.93 14.79 12.34
N LEU A 62 8.11 14.96 11.76
CA LEU A 62 8.87 13.84 11.20
C LEU A 62 9.32 12.85 12.28
N LEU A 63 9.71 13.35 13.46
CA LEU A 63 10.08 12.50 14.59
C LEU A 63 8.88 11.77 15.21
N ARG A 64 7.69 12.37 15.22
CA ARG A 64 6.47 11.72 15.72
C ARG A 64 6.12 10.47 14.90
N ASP A 65 6.28 10.55 13.59
CA ASP A 65 5.88 9.49 12.67
C ASP A 65 7.05 8.57 12.26
N TRP A 66 8.14 8.52 13.06
CA TRP A 66 9.32 7.69 12.83
C TRP A 66 8.99 6.21 12.56
N ASN A 67 7.95 5.67 13.21
CA ASN A 67 7.52 4.28 13.06
C ASN A 67 7.13 3.97 11.61
N THR A 68 6.44 4.89 10.94
CA THR A 68 6.07 4.75 9.53
C THR A 68 7.31 4.67 8.63
N PHE A 69 8.27 5.58 8.81
CA PHE A 69 9.51 5.59 8.00
C PHE A 69 10.33 4.30 8.17
N PHE A 70 10.54 3.90 9.41
CA PHE A 70 11.30 2.68 9.70
C PHE A 70 10.56 1.41 9.26
N PHE A 71 9.23 1.42 9.30
CA PHE A 71 8.46 0.32 8.77
C PHE A 71 8.63 0.18 7.24
N PHE A 72 8.53 1.28 6.48
CA PHE A 72 8.81 1.26 5.05
C PHE A 72 10.22 0.73 4.75
N LEU A 73 11.23 1.22 5.46
CA LEU A 73 12.61 0.77 5.29
C LEU A 73 12.75 -0.73 5.56
N GLY A 74 12.20 -1.21 6.67
CA GLY A 74 12.23 -2.61 7.04
C GLY A 74 11.54 -3.51 6.01
N MET A 75 10.32 -3.15 5.60
CA MET A 75 9.52 -3.93 4.64
C MET A 75 10.16 -3.99 3.26
N MET A 76 10.66 -2.86 2.73
CA MET A 76 11.37 -2.85 1.44
C MET A 76 12.63 -3.70 1.50
N SER A 77 13.37 -3.62 2.62
CA SER A 77 14.57 -4.43 2.81
C SER A 77 14.25 -5.92 2.91
N LEU A 78 13.21 -6.31 3.68
CA LEU A 78 12.75 -7.70 3.76
C LEU A 78 12.37 -8.26 2.39
N SER A 79 11.60 -7.49 1.61
CA SER A 79 11.15 -7.88 0.27
C SER A 79 12.33 -8.08 -0.69
N THR A 80 13.27 -7.13 -0.72
CA THR A 80 14.50 -7.19 -1.54
C THR A 80 15.37 -8.39 -1.18
N LEU A 81 15.54 -8.68 0.12
CA LEU A 81 16.38 -9.79 0.58
C LEU A 81 15.70 -11.15 0.37
N ALA A 82 14.36 -11.21 0.47
CA ALA A 82 13.59 -12.39 0.10
C ALA A 82 13.67 -12.70 -1.41
N GLU A 83 13.66 -11.66 -2.25
CA GLU A 83 13.90 -11.78 -3.69
C GLU A 83 15.32 -12.29 -3.99
N ALA A 84 16.33 -11.72 -3.34
CA ALA A 84 17.72 -12.16 -3.49
C ALA A 84 17.94 -13.64 -3.12
N ALA A 85 17.13 -14.18 -2.20
CA ALA A 85 17.13 -15.61 -1.85
C ALA A 85 16.44 -16.49 -2.92
N GLY A 86 15.74 -15.93 -3.90
CA GLY A 86 14.93 -16.64 -4.88
C GLY A 86 13.60 -17.16 -4.32
N LEU A 87 13.15 -16.67 -3.16
CA LEU A 87 11.95 -17.14 -2.47
C LEU A 87 10.68 -16.90 -3.32
N LEU A 88 10.57 -15.73 -3.91
CA LEU A 88 9.37 -15.35 -4.67
C LEU A 88 9.28 -16.13 -5.99
N ASP A 89 10.40 -16.34 -6.68
CA ASP A 89 10.47 -17.22 -7.86
C ASP A 89 10.09 -18.65 -7.50
N TRP A 90 10.63 -19.17 -6.39
CA TRP A 90 10.34 -20.52 -5.91
C TRP A 90 8.84 -20.68 -5.60
N LEU A 91 8.23 -19.72 -4.88
CA LEU A 91 6.81 -19.71 -4.56
C LEU A 91 5.94 -19.68 -5.82
N ALA A 92 6.30 -18.84 -6.81
CA ALA A 92 5.55 -18.72 -8.06
C ALA A 92 5.61 -20.01 -8.89
N ILE A 93 6.77 -20.69 -8.95
CA ILE A 93 6.90 -21.99 -9.63
C ILE A 93 6.12 -23.06 -8.88
N GLN A 94 6.14 -23.07 -7.55
CA GLN A 94 5.33 -24.00 -6.76
C GLN A 94 3.83 -23.77 -6.99
N ALA A 95 3.36 -22.52 -6.95
CA ALA A 95 1.96 -22.17 -7.25
C ALA A 95 1.56 -22.64 -8.66
N THR A 96 2.49 -22.52 -9.63
CA THR A 96 2.27 -22.97 -11.01
C THR A 96 2.20 -24.50 -11.09
N ARG A 97 3.07 -25.22 -10.39
CA ARG A 97 3.05 -26.71 -10.33
C ARG A 97 1.77 -27.25 -9.67
N LEU A 98 1.33 -26.60 -8.58
CA LEU A 98 0.08 -26.96 -7.90
C LEU A 98 -1.17 -26.72 -8.75
N SER A 99 -1.06 -25.96 -9.84
CA SER A 99 -2.19 -25.73 -10.75
C SER A 99 -2.54 -26.91 -11.67
N GLY A 100 -1.69 -27.96 -11.73
CA GLY A 100 -1.99 -29.21 -12.45
C GLY A 100 -2.28 -29.00 -13.93
N ASN A 101 -1.47 -28.24 -14.65
CA ASN A 101 -1.60 -27.91 -16.07
C ASN A 101 -2.85 -27.09 -16.45
N SER A 102 -3.61 -26.56 -15.49
CA SER A 102 -4.83 -25.79 -15.75
C SER A 102 -4.57 -24.29 -15.64
N SER A 103 -4.79 -23.54 -16.72
CA SER A 103 -4.73 -22.09 -16.78
C SER A 103 -5.65 -21.43 -15.73
N ARG A 104 -6.86 -21.97 -15.54
CA ARG A 104 -7.81 -21.50 -14.51
C ARG A 104 -7.26 -21.68 -13.09
N ARG A 105 -6.70 -22.85 -12.76
CA ARG A 105 -6.12 -23.07 -11.42
C ARG A 105 -4.91 -22.20 -11.20
N LEU A 106 -4.07 -22.02 -12.22
CA LEU A 106 -2.93 -21.11 -12.16
C LEU A 106 -3.37 -19.67 -11.86
N PHE A 107 -4.46 -19.23 -12.47
CA PHE A 107 -5.02 -17.91 -12.22
C PHE A 107 -5.41 -17.71 -10.74
N PHE A 108 -6.16 -18.65 -10.14
CA PHE A 108 -6.50 -18.58 -8.73
C PHE A 108 -5.27 -18.71 -7.81
N ASN A 109 -4.30 -19.56 -8.19
CA ASN A 109 -3.04 -19.67 -7.46
C ASN A 109 -2.23 -18.37 -7.52
N THR A 110 -2.32 -17.59 -8.61
CA THR A 110 -1.70 -16.27 -8.71
C THR A 110 -2.36 -15.29 -7.74
N PHE A 111 -3.70 -15.29 -7.62
CA PHE A 111 -4.41 -14.50 -6.62
C PHE A 111 -4.02 -14.89 -5.19
N LEU A 112 -3.98 -16.18 -4.89
CA LEU A 112 -3.58 -16.68 -3.58
C LEU A 112 -2.13 -16.28 -3.24
N LEU A 113 -1.22 -16.48 -4.19
CA LEU A 113 0.18 -16.11 -4.01
C LEU A 113 0.34 -14.59 -3.82
N GLY A 114 -0.32 -13.78 -4.65
CA GLY A 114 -0.32 -12.32 -4.51
C GLY A 114 -0.88 -11.88 -3.16
N SER A 115 -1.97 -12.51 -2.69
CA SER A 115 -2.53 -12.24 -1.36
C SER A 115 -1.53 -12.55 -0.24
N LEU A 116 -0.83 -13.68 -0.31
CA LEU A 116 0.18 -14.06 0.69
C LEU A 116 1.38 -13.10 0.70
N ILE A 117 1.83 -12.69 -0.49
CA ILE A 117 2.96 -11.75 -0.60
C ILE A 117 2.54 -10.36 -0.09
N SER A 118 1.37 -9.84 -0.48
CA SER A 118 0.86 -8.56 0.02
C SER A 118 0.67 -8.58 1.54
N MET A 119 0.13 -9.67 2.07
CA MET A 119 -0.12 -9.84 3.50
C MET A 119 1.17 -9.83 4.33
N LEU A 120 2.24 -10.48 3.85
CA LEU A 120 3.46 -10.74 4.64
C LEU A 120 4.62 -9.80 4.32
N LEU A 121 4.69 -9.29 3.10
CA LEU A 121 5.80 -8.45 2.63
C LEU A 121 5.36 -7.02 2.28
N SER A 122 4.43 -6.80 1.40
CA SER A 122 3.72 -5.54 1.11
C SER A 122 3.02 -5.60 -0.26
N ASN A 123 2.10 -4.64 -0.50
CA ASN A 123 1.50 -4.43 -1.82
C ASN A 123 2.54 -4.05 -2.89
N ASP A 124 3.54 -3.24 -2.54
CA ASP A 124 4.62 -2.85 -3.46
C ASP A 124 5.44 -4.06 -3.90
N ALA A 125 5.78 -4.98 -2.96
CA ALA A 125 6.48 -6.22 -3.29
C ALA A 125 5.66 -7.09 -4.27
N THR A 126 4.34 -7.17 -4.08
CA THR A 126 3.45 -7.89 -4.98
C THR A 126 3.43 -7.26 -6.37
N ALA A 127 3.31 -5.95 -6.47
CA ALA A 127 3.31 -5.27 -7.77
C ALA A 127 4.66 -5.34 -8.47
N LEU A 128 5.76 -5.08 -7.75
CA LEU A 128 7.10 -4.93 -8.33
C LEU A 128 7.80 -6.26 -8.62
N ILE A 129 7.68 -7.23 -7.70
CA ILE A 129 8.46 -8.46 -7.77
C ILE A 129 7.62 -9.59 -8.39
N LEU A 130 6.37 -9.77 -7.94
CA LEU A 130 5.54 -10.85 -8.47
C LEU A 130 5.16 -10.64 -9.94
N THR A 131 4.92 -9.40 -10.38
CA THR A 131 4.54 -9.10 -11.77
C THR A 131 5.56 -9.60 -12.81
N PRO A 132 6.87 -9.28 -12.74
CA PRO A 132 7.84 -9.79 -13.71
C PRO A 132 8.01 -11.31 -13.64
N ILE A 133 7.89 -11.91 -12.46
CA ILE A 133 7.97 -13.37 -12.27
C ILE A 133 6.77 -14.03 -12.98
N VAL A 134 5.55 -13.57 -12.70
CA VAL A 134 4.33 -14.09 -13.32
C VAL A 134 4.36 -13.88 -14.83
N TYR A 135 4.80 -12.70 -15.31
CA TYR A 135 5.01 -12.44 -16.74
C TYR A 135 5.91 -13.48 -17.39
N SER A 136 7.09 -13.73 -16.80
CA SER A 136 8.05 -14.72 -17.30
C SER A 136 7.44 -16.12 -17.37
N LEU A 137 6.74 -16.53 -16.31
CA LEU A 137 6.10 -17.85 -16.23
C LEU A 137 4.99 -18.02 -17.29
N VAL A 138 4.04 -17.09 -17.36
CA VAL A 138 2.90 -17.21 -18.29
C VAL A 138 3.33 -17.11 -19.75
N THR A 139 4.35 -16.29 -20.05
CA THR A 139 4.93 -16.20 -21.39
C THR A 139 5.61 -17.52 -21.77
N ARG A 140 6.40 -18.10 -20.87
CA ARG A 140 7.07 -19.41 -21.08
C ARG A 140 6.05 -20.54 -21.29
N LEU A 141 4.93 -20.47 -20.59
CA LEU A 141 3.82 -21.41 -20.72
C LEU A 141 2.92 -21.13 -21.95
N ARG A 142 3.18 -20.07 -22.70
CA ARG A 142 2.38 -19.61 -23.84
C ARG A 142 0.91 -19.34 -23.49
N LEU A 143 0.67 -18.77 -22.32
CA LEU A 143 -0.66 -18.39 -21.86
C LEU A 143 -0.94 -16.90 -22.15
N PRO A 144 -2.22 -16.48 -22.23
CA PRO A 144 -2.59 -15.08 -22.27
C PRO A 144 -2.03 -14.32 -21.06
N VAL A 145 -1.28 -13.25 -21.29
CA VAL A 145 -0.50 -12.59 -20.23
C VAL A 145 -1.37 -11.66 -19.38
N LEU A 146 -2.26 -10.87 -20.01
CA LEU A 146 -3.02 -9.82 -19.37
C LEU A 146 -3.85 -10.26 -18.13
N PRO A 147 -4.57 -11.39 -18.15
CA PRO A 147 -5.36 -11.82 -16.99
C PRO A 147 -4.52 -11.97 -15.72
N TYR A 148 -3.32 -12.52 -15.85
CA TYR A 148 -2.42 -12.76 -14.72
C TYR A 148 -1.73 -11.48 -14.25
N LEU A 149 -1.39 -10.56 -15.17
CA LEU A 149 -0.78 -9.29 -14.80
C LEU A 149 -1.79 -8.36 -14.10
N PHE A 150 -3.04 -8.32 -14.58
CA PHE A 150 -4.10 -7.62 -13.86
C PHE A 150 -4.36 -8.25 -12.49
N ALA A 151 -4.32 -9.58 -12.37
CA ALA A 151 -4.41 -10.25 -11.08
C ALA A 151 -3.33 -9.76 -10.10
N CYS A 152 -2.07 -9.59 -10.55
CA CYS A 152 -0.97 -9.13 -9.70
C CYS A 152 -1.22 -7.71 -9.15
N THR A 153 -1.61 -6.74 -10.00
CA THR A 153 -1.80 -5.36 -9.54
C THR A 153 -3.04 -5.19 -8.68
N PHE A 154 -4.17 -5.82 -9.04
CA PHE A 154 -5.40 -5.69 -8.28
C PHE A 154 -5.34 -6.40 -6.93
N ILE A 155 -4.68 -7.56 -6.85
CA ILE A 155 -4.54 -8.26 -5.57
C ILE A 155 -3.55 -7.57 -4.63
N ALA A 156 -2.55 -6.86 -5.18
CA ALA A 156 -1.61 -6.09 -4.39
C ALA A 156 -2.33 -5.13 -3.44
N ASP A 157 -3.22 -4.31 -3.98
CA ASP A 157 -3.99 -3.35 -3.19
C ASP A 157 -5.17 -4.01 -2.45
N THR A 158 -5.83 -5.04 -3.03
CA THR A 158 -6.98 -5.72 -2.40
C THR A 158 -6.59 -6.52 -1.16
N ALA A 159 -5.39 -7.09 -1.09
CA ALA A 159 -4.92 -7.87 0.06
C ALA A 159 -4.11 -7.04 1.07
N SER A 160 -3.99 -5.71 0.86
CA SER A 160 -3.08 -4.85 1.60
C SER A 160 -3.58 -4.45 3.00
N PHE A 161 -4.84 -4.69 3.34
CA PHE A 161 -5.41 -4.40 4.67
C PHE A 161 -5.79 -5.67 5.47
N LEU A 162 -5.25 -6.83 5.08
CA LEU A 162 -5.54 -8.10 5.76
C LEU A 162 -4.85 -8.16 7.13
N LEU A 163 -3.66 -7.62 7.25
CA LEU A 163 -2.90 -7.48 8.49
C LEU A 163 -2.38 -6.03 8.64
N PRO A 164 -2.10 -5.58 9.88
CA PRO A 164 -1.50 -4.24 10.08
C PRO A 164 -0.21 -4.05 9.28
N VAL A 165 0.57 -5.11 9.09
CA VAL A 165 1.87 -5.08 8.39
C VAL A 165 1.77 -5.17 6.87
N SER A 166 0.59 -5.40 6.31
CA SER A 166 0.42 -5.62 4.87
C SER A 166 0.64 -4.35 4.03
N ASN A 167 0.41 -3.18 4.62
CA ASN A 167 0.61 -1.88 3.98
C ASN A 167 1.09 -0.84 5.00
N PRO A 168 2.07 -0.01 4.64
CA PRO A 168 2.48 1.11 5.49
C PRO A 168 1.38 2.11 5.85
N ILE A 169 0.33 2.24 5.04
CA ILE A 169 -0.86 3.04 5.35
C ILE A 169 -1.53 2.54 6.64
N ASN A 170 -1.60 1.23 6.84
CA ASN A 170 -2.17 0.64 8.05
C ASN A 170 -1.38 1.07 9.29
N ILE A 171 -0.04 1.08 9.19
CA ILE A 171 0.84 1.54 10.27
C ILE A 171 0.64 3.03 10.52
N LEU A 172 0.54 3.85 9.47
CA LEU A 172 0.30 5.29 9.59
C LEU A 172 -0.99 5.56 10.37
N VAL A 173 -2.09 4.93 9.99
CA VAL A 173 -3.40 5.12 10.63
C VAL A 173 -3.40 4.56 12.06
N THR A 174 -2.86 3.35 12.27
CA THR A 174 -2.86 2.71 13.59
C THR A 174 -1.84 3.30 14.57
N THR A 175 -0.83 4.03 14.10
CA THR A 175 0.07 4.81 14.97
C THR A 175 -0.65 6.01 15.57
N GLN A 176 -1.49 6.69 14.79
CA GLN A 176 -2.25 7.87 15.25
C GLN A 176 -3.53 7.46 16.03
N PHE A 177 -4.16 6.37 15.62
CA PHE A 177 -5.37 5.79 16.24
C PHE A 177 -5.09 4.34 16.63
N PRO A 178 -4.51 4.10 17.82
CA PRO A 178 -4.11 2.75 18.22
C PRO A 178 -5.29 1.79 18.25
N LEU A 179 -5.25 0.79 17.38
CA LEU A 179 -6.15 -0.35 17.38
C LEU A 179 -5.39 -1.57 17.92
N SER A 180 -6.02 -2.31 18.85
CA SER A 180 -5.47 -3.62 19.20
C SER A 180 -5.48 -4.54 17.97
N LEU A 181 -4.54 -5.50 17.91
CA LEU A 181 -4.51 -6.49 16.84
C LEU A 181 -5.86 -7.19 16.69
N LEU A 182 -6.50 -7.54 17.79
CA LEU A 182 -7.80 -8.21 17.77
C LEU A 182 -8.88 -7.30 17.16
N THR A 183 -8.91 -6.01 17.51
CA THR A 183 -9.85 -5.04 16.91
C THR A 183 -9.59 -4.85 15.42
N PHE A 184 -8.32 -4.74 15.02
CA PHE A 184 -7.94 -4.65 13.61
C PHE A 184 -8.43 -5.88 12.82
N LEU A 185 -8.12 -7.07 13.31
CA LEU A 185 -8.54 -8.33 12.67
C LEU A 185 -10.06 -8.48 12.66
N ARG A 186 -10.74 -8.15 13.77
CA ARG A 186 -12.19 -8.19 13.84
C ARG A 186 -12.82 -7.34 12.73
N LEU A 187 -12.31 -6.13 12.50
CA LEU A 187 -12.92 -5.17 11.57
C LEU A 187 -12.50 -5.36 10.12
N LEU A 188 -11.28 -5.85 9.85
CA LEU A 188 -10.71 -5.82 8.50
C LEU A 188 -10.38 -7.20 7.93
N PHE A 189 -10.19 -8.25 8.75
CA PHE A 189 -9.83 -9.58 8.25
C PHE A 189 -10.93 -10.21 7.39
N LEU A 190 -12.16 -10.28 7.89
CA LEU A 190 -13.27 -10.86 7.15
C LEU A 190 -13.65 -10.03 5.91
N PRO A 191 -13.76 -8.69 5.98
CA PRO A 191 -13.90 -7.86 4.78
C PRO A 191 -12.82 -8.13 3.74
N SER A 192 -11.54 -8.23 4.15
CA SER A 192 -10.43 -8.55 3.23
C SER A 192 -10.63 -9.86 2.49
N LEU A 193 -10.96 -10.94 3.21
CA LEU A 193 -11.19 -12.25 2.58
C LEU A 193 -12.35 -12.22 1.57
N ILE A 194 -13.43 -11.52 1.92
CA ILE A 194 -14.59 -11.38 1.03
C ILE A 194 -14.23 -10.61 -0.23
N VAL A 195 -13.55 -9.46 -0.11
CA VAL A 195 -13.19 -8.67 -1.29
C VAL A 195 -12.12 -9.33 -2.14
N ILE A 196 -11.18 -10.09 -1.55
CA ILE A 196 -10.25 -10.95 -2.29
C ILE A 196 -11.02 -11.98 -3.12
N GLY A 197 -12.02 -12.61 -2.51
CA GLY A 197 -12.90 -13.57 -3.21
C GLY A 197 -13.70 -12.91 -4.34
N ILE A 198 -14.26 -11.73 -4.11
CA ILE A 198 -14.98 -10.93 -5.13
C ILE A 198 -14.03 -10.57 -6.27
N ASN A 199 -12.84 -10.06 -5.93
CA ASN A 199 -11.82 -9.68 -6.90
C ASN A 199 -11.47 -10.86 -7.81
N ALA A 200 -11.06 -11.98 -7.23
CA ALA A 200 -10.73 -13.20 -7.97
C ALA A 200 -11.92 -13.71 -8.81
N GLY A 201 -13.14 -13.66 -8.26
CA GLY A 201 -14.37 -14.09 -8.95
C GLY A 201 -14.70 -13.20 -10.15
N VAL A 202 -14.74 -11.88 -9.98
CA VAL A 202 -15.05 -10.95 -11.07
C VAL A 202 -14.02 -11.05 -12.18
N PHE A 203 -12.74 -11.08 -11.85
CA PHE A 203 -11.67 -11.27 -12.83
C PHE A 203 -11.77 -12.62 -13.56
N TYR A 204 -12.10 -13.69 -12.83
CA TYR A 204 -12.35 -14.99 -13.47
C TYR A 204 -13.49 -14.90 -14.49
N PHE A 205 -14.62 -14.27 -14.16
CA PHE A 205 -15.73 -14.12 -15.10
C PHE A 205 -15.36 -13.25 -16.31
N LEU A 206 -14.58 -12.18 -16.08
CA LEU A 206 -14.10 -11.29 -17.13
C LEU A 206 -13.20 -12.02 -18.14
N TYR A 207 -12.27 -12.83 -17.64
CA TYR A 207 -11.25 -13.51 -18.44
C TYR A 207 -11.52 -15.01 -18.67
N ARG A 208 -12.68 -15.55 -18.28
CA ARG A 208 -12.97 -16.99 -18.32
C ARG A 208 -12.69 -17.68 -19.65
N ARG A 209 -12.92 -16.99 -20.78
CA ARG A 209 -12.67 -17.54 -22.11
C ARG A 209 -11.17 -17.70 -22.39
N GLN A 210 -10.34 -16.82 -21.87
CA GLN A 210 -8.88 -16.85 -22.02
C GLN A 210 -8.22 -17.86 -21.05
N LEU A 211 -8.92 -18.24 -19.97
CA LEU A 211 -8.42 -19.12 -18.91
C LEU A 211 -8.78 -20.61 -19.12
N GLN A 212 -9.35 -20.99 -20.26
CA GLN A 212 -9.73 -22.37 -20.57
C GLN A 212 -8.56 -23.26 -21.04
N GLY A 213 -7.39 -22.65 -21.31
CA GLY A 213 -6.22 -23.34 -21.83
C GLY A 213 -5.60 -24.33 -20.83
N ARG A 214 -4.91 -25.33 -21.40
CA ARG A 214 -3.99 -26.19 -20.68
C ARG A 214 -2.56 -25.83 -21.07
N PHE A 215 -1.62 -26.02 -20.17
CA PHE A 215 -0.22 -25.80 -20.41
C PHE A 215 0.63 -27.00 -19.98
N ASP A 216 1.86 -27.06 -20.45
CA ASP A 216 2.78 -28.14 -20.10
C ASP A 216 3.74 -27.69 -18.98
N ILE A 217 3.62 -28.31 -17.82
CA ILE A 217 4.49 -28.08 -16.66
C ILE A 217 5.98 -28.36 -16.97
N LYS A 218 6.28 -29.24 -17.94
CA LYS A 218 7.65 -29.54 -18.32
C LYS A 218 8.43 -28.35 -18.84
N ARG A 219 7.75 -27.26 -19.23
CA ARG A 219 8.35 -26.00 -19.66
C ARG A 219 8.85 -25.13 -18.50
N LEU A 220 8.47 -25.46 -17.27
CA LEU A 220 8.96 -24.73 -16.11
C LEU A 220 10.40 -25.07 -15.81
N PRO A 221 11.18 -24.10 -15.28
CA PRO A 221 12.50 -24.37 -14.78
C PRO A 221 12.45 -25.36 -13.61
N ALA A 222 13.55 -26.08 -13.40
CA ALA A 222 13.65 -26.91 -12.21
C ALA A 222 13.64 -26.03 -10.96
N LEU A 223 12.98 -26.47 -9.88
CA LEU A 223 12.93 -25.70 -8.62
C LEU A 223 14.32 -25.39 -8.06
N GLN A 224 15.28 -26.28 -8.33
CA GLN A 224 16.67 -26.11 -7.90
C GLN A 224 17.38 -24.96 -8.62
N GLU A 225 16.95 -24.62 -9.85
CA GLU A 225 17.54 -23.54 -10.64
C GLU A 225 17.14 -22.13 -10.12
N THR A 226 16.03 -22.04 -9.38
CA THR A 226 15.56 -20.76 -8.81
C THR A 226 16.25 -20.41 -7.51
N VAL A 227 16.78 -21.41 -6.81
CA VAL A 227 17.46 -21.25 -5.52
C VAL A 227 18.97 -21.27 -5.75
N LYS A 228 19.57 -20.10 -5.90
CA LYS A 228 21.02 -19.96 -6.13
C LYS A 228 21.87 -20.54 -5.00
N HIS A 229 21.41 -20.37 -3.75
CA HIS A 229 22.13 -20.81 -2.57
C HIS A 229 21.17 -21.40 -1.52
N GLN A 230 21.14 -22.72 -1.39
CA GLN A 230 20.16 -23.42 -0.56
C GLN A 230 20.24 -23.05 0.94
N ALA A 231 21.44 -22.83 1.48
CA ALA A 231 21.57 -22.47 2.90
C ALA A 231 20.97 -21.09 3.18
N TYR A 232 21.23 -20.09 2.30
CA TYR A 232 20.64 -18.76 2.43
C TYR A 232 19.13 -18.80 2.23
N PHE A 233 18.62 -19.58 1.28
CA PHE A 233 17.19 -19.76 1.07
C PHE A 233 16.50 -20.31 2.34
N ARG A 234 17.03 -21.39 2.93
CA ARG A 234 16.47 -21.97 4.17
C ARG A 234 16.54 -20.97 5.33
N TYR A 235 17.66 -20.28 5.47
CA TYR A 235 17.81 -19.21 6.45
C TYR A 235 16.75 -18.11 6.26
N THR A 236 16.53 -17.65 5.02
CA THR A 236 15.50 -16.65 4.69
C THR A 236 14.11 -17.13 5.07
N CYS A 237 13.74 -18.38 4.74
CA CYS A 237 12.47 -18.96 5.14
C CYS A 237 12.29 -18.97 6.66
N VAL A 238 13.33 -19.37 7.42
CA VAL A 238 13.28 -19.38 8.89
C VAL A 238 13.12 -17.96 9.43
N ILE A 239 13.94 -17.01 8.98
CA ILE A 239 13.87 -15.62 9.47
C ILE A 239 12.50 -14.99 9.13
N LEU A 240 11.97 -15.15 7.92
CA LEU A 240 10.66 -14.62 7.57
C LEU A 240 9.53 -15.27 8.39
N SER A 241 9.63 -16.55 8.70
CA SER A 241 8.67 -17.22 9.60
C SER A 241 8.74 -16.64 11.02
N VAL A 242 9.95 -16.39 11.53
CA VAL A 242 10.17 -15.74 12.83
C VAL A 242 9.63 -14.30 12.81
N VAL A 243 9.90 -13.54 11.74
CA VAL A 243 9.36 -12.17 11.57
C VAL A 243 7.83 -12.17 11.55
N ALA A 244 7.20 -13.11 10.81
CA ALA A 244 5.75 -13.24 10.77
C ALA A 244 5.15 -13.51 12.17
N LEU A 245 5.77 -14.41 12.93
CA LEU A 245 5.37 -14.69 14.31
C LEU A 245 5.61 -13.47 15.21
N ALA A 246 6.77 -12.83 15.08
CA ALA A 246 7.13 -11.63 15.83
C ALA A 246 6.16 -10.47 15.55
N TYR A 247 5.65 -10.31 14.32
CA TYR A 247 4.62 -9.32 14.02
C TYR A 247 3.32 -9.57 14.79
N ILE A 248 2.88 -10.83 14.92
CA ILE A 248 1.67 -11.18 15.68
C ILE A 248 1.87 -10.82 17.15
N ILE A 249 3.02 -11.20 17.72
CA ILE A 249 3.35 -10.94 19.13
C ILE A 249 3.47 -9.42 19.39
N ALA A 250 4.20 -8.71 18.51
CA ALA A 250 4.41 -7.28 18.63
C ALA A 250 3.09 -6.49 18.50
N ALA A 251 2.24 -6.85 17.53
CA ALA A 251 0.93 -6.24 17.36
C ALA A 251 0.00 -6.51 18.54
N ALA A 252 0.05 -7.70 19.14
CA ALA A 252 -0.71 -8.01 20.36
C ALA A 252 -0.19 -7.24 21.58
N ALA A 253 1.14 -7.04 21.66
CA ALA A 253 1.79 -6.29 22.74
C ALA A 253 1.81 -4.77 22.49
N GLN A 254 1.24 -4.27 21.39
CA GLN A 254 1.31 -2.88 20.95
C GLN A 254 2.75 -2.34 20.82
N PHE A 255 3.68 -3.23 20.49
CA PHE A 255 5.08 -2.90 20.24
C PHE A 255 5.27 -2.39 18.80
N PRO A 256 6.17 -1.41 18.55
CA PRO A 256 6.36 -0.85 17.22
C PRO A 256 6.74 -1.90 16.17
N LEU A 257 5.88 -2.11 15.19
CA LEU A 257 6.06 -3.12 14.13
C LEU A 257 7.27 -2.81 13.24
N SER A 258 7.65 -1.54 13.14
CA SER A 258 8.86 -1.11 12.41
C SER A 258 10.14 -1.73 12.97
N LEU A 259 10.24 -1.91 14.28
CA LEU A 259 11.43 -2.52 14.90
C LEU A 259 11.53 -4.01 14.57
N VAL A 260 10.40 -4.70 14.44
CA VAL A 260 10.36 -6.10 13.99
C VAL A 260 10.79 -6.18 12.53
N ALA A 261 10.27 -5.27 11.68
CA ALA A 261 10.64 -5.20 10.26
C ALA A 261 12.14 -4.96 10.08
N LEU A 262 12.68 -3.95 10.78
CA LEU A 262 14.11 -3.61 10.73
C LEU A 262 15.00 -4.73 11.29
N GLY A 263 14.61 -5.30 12.41
CA GLY A 263 15.32 -6.44 13.01
C GLY A 263 15.41 -7.62 12.06
N GLY A 264 14.26 -8.02 11.48
CA GLY A 264 14.20 -9.07 10.47
C GLY A 264 15.05 -8.75 9.23
N ALA A 265 14.96 -7.52 8.73
CA ALA A 265 15.75 -7.05 7.59
C ALA A 265 17.26 -7.09 7.90
N LEU A 266 17.66 -6.69 9.11
CA LEU A 266 19.06 -6.75 9.54
C LEU A 266 19.56 -8.20 9.58
N PHE A 267 18.81 -9.13 10.18
CA PHE A 267 19.19 -10.55 10.19
C PHE A 267 19.30 -11.10 8.76
N LEU A 268 18.33 -10.83 7.88
CA LEU A 268 18.42 -11.26 6.48
C LEU A 268 19.62 -10.65 5.76
N LEU A 269 19.92 -9.38 6.00
CA LEU A 269 21.06 -8.70 5.41
C LEU A 269 22.39 -9.32 5.86
N VAL A 270 22.54 -9.61 7.14
CA VAL A 270 23.75 -10.30 7.68
C VAL A 270 23.91 -11.66 6.98
N GLY A 271 22.85 -12.44 6.85
CA GLY A 271 22.89 -13.70 6.11
C GLY A 271 23.23 -13.49 4.63
N ALA A 272 22.62 -12.53 3.97
CA ALA A 272 22.88 -12.22 2.56
C ALA A 272 24.33 -11.82 2.29
N LEU A 273 24.92 -11.06 3.18
CA LEU A 273 26.34 -10.68 3.11
C LEU A 273 27.26 -11.88 3.40
N TYR A 274 26.94 -12.68 4.42
CA TYR A 274 27.72 -13.87 4.78
C TYR A 274 27.80 -14.88 3.62
N TRP A 275 26.67 -15.17 2.98
CA TRP A 275 26.63 -16.08 1.81
C TRP A 275 26.86 -15.37 0.47
N LYS A 276 27.29 -14.10 0.48
CA LYS A 276 27.62 -13.29 -0.72
C LYS A 276 26.49 -13.26 -1.78
N GLN A 277 25.22 -13.26 -1.34
CA GLN A 277 24.08 -13.23 -2.25
C GLN A 277 23.77 -11.82 -2.75
N THR A 278 24.11 -10.81 -1.97
CA THR A 278 24.00 -9.39 -2.33
C THR A 278 25.12 -8.59 -1.66
N THR A 279 25.20 -7.32 -1.99
CA THR A 279 26.05 -6.34 -1.31
C THR A 279 25.20 -5.27 -0.66
N LEU A 280 25.71 -4.59 0.35
CA LEU A 280 25.01 -3.48 1.00
C LEU A 280 24.59 -2.40 -0.02
N SER A 281 25.49 -2.08 -0.96
CA SER A 281 25.22 -1.12 -2.04
C SER A 281 24.07 -1.57 -2.95
N ASN A 282 24.02 -2.85 -3.34
CA ASN A 282 22.96 -3.37 -4.18
C ASN A 282 21.61 -3.37 -3.44
N THR A 283 21.58 -3.79 -2.18
CA THR A 283 20.37 -3.76 -1.35
C THR A 283 19.88 -2.31 -1.20
N ALA A 284 20.77 -1.37 -0.89
CA ALA A 284 20.42 0.04 -0.77
C ALA A 284 19.89 0.66 -2.08
N ARG A 285 20.39 0.24 -3.24
CA ARG A 285 19.91 0.71 -4.55
C ARG A 285 18.52 0.20 -4.91
N GLN A 286 18.11 -0.94 -4.38
CA GLN A 286 16.79 -1.52 -4.61
C GLN A 286 15.72 -0.91 -3.71
N ILE A 287 16.12 -0.19 -2.64
CA ILE A 287 15.19 0.57 -1.81
C ILE A 287 14.75 1.83 -2.57
N SER A 288 13.46 2.06 -2.62
CA SER A 288 12.88 3.26 -3.25
C SER A 288 13.02 4.49 -2.34
N TRP A 289 14.22 5.08 -2.27
CA TRP A 289 14.49 6.27 -1.46
C TRP A 289 13.56 7.46 -1.71
N PRO A 290 13.11 7.73 -2.95
CA PRO A 290 12.17 8.81 -3.20
C PRO A 290 10.87 8.72 -2.38
N ILE A 291 10.42 7.53 -1.99
CA ILE A 291 9.18 7.38 -1.20
C ILE A 291 9.30 8.04 0.18
N PHE A 292 10.50 8.02 0.78
CA PHE A 292 10.74 8.66 2.08
C PHE A 292 10.64 10.18 1.98
N GLY A 293 11.19 10.76 0.91
CA GLY A 293 11.04 12.20 0.63
C GLY A 293 9.60 12.58 0.34
N PHE A 294 8.89 11.73 -0.38
CA PHE A 294 7.47 11.92 -0.68
C PHE A 294 6.61 11.93 0.60
N ILE A 295 6.78 10.93 1.45
CA ILE A 295 6.03 10.82 2.72
C ILE A 295 6.38 11.97 3.66
N ALA A 296 7.67 12.31 3.80
CA ALA A 296 8.12 13.43 4.62
C ALA A 296 7.50 14.74 4.15
N GLY A 297 7.55 15.02 2.84
CA GLY A 297 6.94 16.22 2.25
C GLY A 297 5.43 16.29 2.53
N MET A 298 4.72 15.15 2.37
CA MET A 298 3.27 15.07 2.62
C MET A 298 2.93 15.28 4.10
N PHE A 299 3.68 14.70 5.03
CA PHE A 299 3.47 14.94 6.47
C PHE A 299 3.61 16.43 6.81
N LEU A 300 4.60 17.11 6.26
CA LEU A 300 4.81 18.54 6.50
C LEU A 300 3.69 19.41 5.89
N ILE A 301 3.22 19.07 4.70
CA ILE A 301 2.11 19.78 4.04
C ILE A 301 0.81 19.61 4.84
N VAL A 302 0.49 18.38 5.26
CA VAL A 302 -0.73 18.12 6.04
C VAL A 302 -0.62 18.74 7.43
N GLN A 303 0.57 18.74 8.06
CA GLN A 303 0.79 19.45 9.33
C GLN A 303 0.55 20.97 9.20
N ALA A 304 0.97 21.57 8.08
CA ALA A 304 0.67 22.97 7.81
C ALA A 304 -0.84 23.21 7.61
N LEU A 305 -1.54 22.33 6.87
CA LEU A 305 -3.00 22.37 6.72
C LEU A 305 -3.73 22.20 8.05
N GLU A 306 -3.26 21.31 8.91
CA GLU A 306 -3.80 21.11 10.25
C GLU A 306 -3.72 22.39 11.09
N SER A 307 -2.63 23.14 10.99
CA SER A 307 -2.47 24.43 11.67
C SER A 307 -3.49 25.50 11.24
N THR A 308 -4.13 25.33 10.08
CA THR A 308 -5.20 26.23 9.59
C THR A 308 -6.61 25.82 10.05
N GLY A 309 -6.76 24.63 10.62
CA GLY A 309 -8.04 24.04 10.99
C GLY A 309 -8.83 23.41 9.83
N LEU A 310 -8.31 23.40 8.60
CA LEU A 310 -8.99 22.84 7.43
C LEU A 310 -9.20 21.33 7.54
N THR A 311 -8.24 20.60 8.07
CA THR A 311 -8.38 19.15 8.30
C THR A 311 -9.46 18.85 9.32
N ALA A 312 -9.57 19.65 10.39
CA ALA A 312 -10.64 19.53 11.36
C ALA A 312 -12.01 19.85 10.74
N GLN A 313 -12.11 20.90 9.91
CA GLN A 313 -13.34 21.22 9.17
C GLN A 313 -13.75 20.06 8.25
N PHE A 314 -12.80 19.45 7.56
CA PHE A 314 -13.06 18.28 6.74
C PHE A 314 -13.53 17.08 7.58
N GLY A 315 -12.92 16.83 8.74
CA GLY A 315 -13.39 15.81 9.68
C GLY A 315 -14.82 16.05 10.19
N HIS A 316 -15.16 17.31 10.54
CA HIS A 316 -16.53 17.68 10.89
C HIS A 316 -17.50 17.51 9.73
N LEU A 317 -17.09 17.81 8.50
CA LEU A 317 -17.91 17.55 7.30
C LEU A 317 -18.19 16.04 7.15
N LEU A 318 -17.16 15.19 7.28
CA LEU A 318 -17.33 13.74 7.23
C LEU A 318 -18.31 13.25 8.31
N LEU A 319 -18.20 13.78 9.53
CA LEU A 319 -19.11 13.45 10.62
C LEU A 319 -20.55 13.89 10.33
N ARG A 320 -20.74 15.09 9.79
CA ARG A 320 -22.07 15.57 9.35
C ARG A 320 -22.67 14.69 8.25
N LEU A 321 -21.89 14.37 7.23
CA LEU A 321 -22.33 13.53 6.11
C LEU A 321 -22.67 12.11 6.57
N SER A 322 -22.03 11.61 7.64
CA SER A 322 -22.35 10.31 8.23
C SER A 322 -23.71 10.28 8.97
N GLY A 323 -24.30 11.44 9.21
CA GLY A 323 -25.53 11.54 10.00
C GLY A 323 -25.37 11.04 11.44
N GLY A 324 -24.14 10.94 11.96
CA GLY A 324 -23.86 10.40 13.28
C GLY A 324 -24.19 8.91 13.44
N THR A 325 -24.27 8.16 12.35
CA THR A 325 -24.57 6.73 12.33
C THR A 325 -23.33 5.89 12.00
N ILE A 326 -23.28 4.63 12.47
CA ILE A 326 -22.17 3.73 12.19
C ILE A 326 -22.08 3.44 10.69
N ILE A 327 -23.21 3.13 10.04
CA ILE A 327 -23.22 2.88 8.59
C ILE A 327 -22.80 4.11 7.80
N GLY A 328 -23.25 5.29 8.21
CA GLY A 328 -22.82 6.55 7.59
C GLY A 328 -21.34 6.80 7.74
N ALA A 329 -20.76 6.56 8.92
CA ALA A 329 -19.31 6.68 9.17
C ALA A 329 -18.50 5.73 8.26
N VAL A 330 -18.94 4.48 8.13
CA VAL A 330 -18.28 3.49 7.28
C VAL A 330 -18.40 3.87 5.80
N LEU A 331 -19.58 4.23 5.32
CA LEU A 331 -19.79 4.58 3.90
C LEU A 331 -19.06 5.87 3.52
N VAL A 332 -19.21 6.92 4.32
CA VAL A 332 -18.58 8.23 4.06
C VAL A 332 -17.07 8.11 4.17
N GLY A 333 -16.55 7.41 5.19
CA GLY A 333 -15.12 7.14 5.33
C GLY A 333 -14.56 6.35 4.16
N THR A 334 -15.22 5.25 3.76
CA THR A 334 -14.81 4.40 2.63
C THR A 334 -14.81 5.17 1.32
N LEU A 335 -15.92 5.82 0.98
CA LEU A 335 -16.05 6.54 -0.29
C LEU A 335 -15.16 7.77 -0.32
N GLY A 336 -15.08 8.54 0.78
CA GLY A 336 -14.20 9.69 0.89
C GLY A 336 -12.72 9.32 0.69
N SER A 337 -12.27 8.25 1.36
CA SER A 337 -10.92 7.72 1.20
C SER A 337 -10.68 7.19 -0.22
N ALA A 338 -11.60 6.37 -0.74
CA ALA A 338 -11.44 5.76 -2.07
C ALA A 338 -11.45 6.80 -3.21
N ILE A 339 -12.31 7.82 -3.13
CA ILE A 339 -12.32 8.92 -4.11
C ILE A 339 -11.03 9.73 -3.97
N GLY A 340 -10.66 10.09 -2.74
CA GLY A 340 -9.48 10.89 -2.46
C GLY A 340 -8.19 10.22 -2.93
N THR A 341 -8.02 8.90 -2.76
CA THR A 341 -6.84 8.18 -3.24
C THR A 341 -6.66 8.28 -4.75
N ASN A 342 -7.75 8.31 -5.49
CA ASN A 342 -7.71 8.44 -6.95
C ASN A 342 -7.47 9.89 -7.42
N LEU A 343 -7.58 10.86 -6.51
CA LEU A 343 -7.24 12.26 -6.79
C LEU A 343 -5.81 12.60 -6.38
N ILE A 344 -5.36 12.15 -5.20
CA ILE A 344 -4.09 12.61 -4.62
C ILE A 344 -3.13 11.47 -4.24
N ASN A 345 -3.40 10.22 -4.66
CA ASN A 345 -2.71 8.99 -4.25
C ASN A 345 -3.07 8.52 -2.82
N ASN A 346 -2.84 7.24 -2.54
CA ASN A 346 -3.29 6.60 -1.31
C ASN A 346 -2.54 7.09 -0.05
N VAL A 347 -1.23 7.31 -0.12
CA VAL A 347 -0.45 7.75 1.04
C VAL A 347 -0.83 9.17 1.47
N PRO A 348 -0.84 10.19 0.59
CA PRO A 348 -1.35 11.51 0.94
C PRO A 348 -2.78 11.48 1.49
N MET A 349 -3.67 10.69 0.87
CA MET A 349 -5.04 10.62 1.33
C MET A 349 -5.14 10.01 2.73
N ALA A 350 -4.37 8.98 3.02
CA ALA A 350 -4.31 8.41 4.36
C ALA A 350 -3.84 9.43 5.41
N VAL A 351 -2.83 10.26 5.09
CA VAL A 351 -2.35 11.33 5.99
C VAL A 351 -3.45 12.38 6.21
N VAL A 352 -4.12 12.84 5.14
CA VAL A 352 -5.24 13.81 5.24
C VAL A 352 -6.39 13.22 6.06
N MET A 353 -6.82 12.00 5.78
CA MET A 353 -7.89 11.34 6.53
C MET A 353 -7.52 11.18 8.00
N THR A 354 -6.32 10.69 8.28
CA THR A 354 -5.85 10.49 9.66
C THR A 354 -5.85 11.81 10.44
N SER A 355 -5.31 12.90 9.86
CA SER A 355 -5.39 14.23 10.48
C SER A 355 -6.85 14.69 10.70
N SER A 356 -7.74 14.44 9.74
CA SER A 356 -9.15 14.85 9.83
C SER A 356 -9.93 14.05 10.88
N LEU A 357 -9.56 12.78 11.11
CA LEU A 357 -10.22 11.92 12.09
C LEU A 357 -10.00 12.37 13.56
N HIS A 358 -9.04 13.25 13.83
CA HIS A 358 -8.94 13.86 15.17
C HIS A 358 -10.18 14.66 15.54
N ALA A 359 -10.91 15.22 14.56
CA ALA A 359 -12.16 15.92 14.80
C ALA A 359 -13.32 15.00 15.22
N VAL A 360 -13.23 13.69 15.01
CA VAL A 360 -14.29 12.73 15.37
C VAL A 360 -14.00 11.96 16.67
N GLN A 361 -12.93 12.29 17.40
CA GLN A 361 -12.55 11.62 18.64
C GLN A 361 -13.61 11.74 19.77
N HIS A 362 -14.51 12.70 19.68
CA HIS A 362 -15.61 12.86 20.62
C HIS A 362 -16.89 12.09 20.23
N ALA A 363 -16.90 11.46 19.05
CA ALA A 363 -18.02 10.61 18.63
C ALA A 363 -18.04 9.27 19.40
N PRO A 364 -19.17 8.54 19.45
CA PRO A 364 -19.22 7.20 19.99
C PRO A 364 -18.14 6.26 19.41
N LEU A 365 -17.59 5.36 20.24
CA LEU A 365 -16.46 4.51 19.87
C LEU A 365 -16.70 3.72 18.57
N ALA A 366 -17.91 3.18 18.37
CA ALA A 366 -18.25 2.44 17.16
C ALA A 366 -18.18 3.33 15.90
N ILE A 367 -18.55 4.61 15.99
CA ILE A 367 -18.43 5.58 14.88
C ILE A 367 -16.96 5.89 14.61
N GLN A 368 -16.15 6.10 15.66
CA GLN A 368 -14.70 6.29 15.51
C GLN A 368 -14.07 5.09 14.82
N GLN A 369 -14.31 3.88 15.33
CA GLN A 369 -13.81 2.63 14.74
C GLN A 369 -14.29 2.45 13.29
N GLY A 370 -15.53 2.84 13.00
CA GLY A 370 -16.10 2.84 11.66
C GLY A 370 -15.30 3.73 10.70
N PHE A 371 -15.00 4.97 11.08
CA PHE A 371 -14.17 5.87 10.28
C PHE A 371 -12.73 5.38 10.11
N ILE A 372 -12.11 4.87 11.19
CA ILE A 372 -10.73 4.36 11.14
C ILE A 372 -10.64 3.15 10.20
N ALA A 373 -11.51 2.15 10.38
CA ALA A 373 -11.53 0.96 9.50
C ALA A 373 -11.85 1.34 8.06
N ALA A 374 -12.82 2.25 7.84
CA ALA A 374 -13.21 2.75 6.53
C ALA A 374 -12.07 3.53 5.84
N THR A 375 -11.27 4.27 6.59
CA THR A 375 -10.10 4.99 6.06
C THR A 375 -9.05 4.01 5.56
N ILE A 376 -8.68 3.02 6.36
CA ILE A 376 -7.74 1.96 5.94
C ILE A 376 -8.28 1.26 4.69
N PHE A 377 -9.50 0.77 4.77
CA PHE A 377 -10.17 0.03 3.70
C PHE A 377 -10.27 0.83 2.40
N GLY A 378 -10.71 2.09 2.48
CA GLY A 378 -10.88 2.96 1.32
C GLY A 378 -9.55 3.42 0.71
N CYS A 379 -8.53 3.70 1.53
CA CYS A 379 -7.21 4.08 1.06
C CYS A 379 -6.46 2.92 0.39
N ASP A 380 -6.66 1.69 0.85
CA ASP A 380 -5.99 0.52 0.30
C ASP A 380 -6.70 -0.03 -0.94
N LEU A 381 -8.03 -0.06 -0.94
CA LEU A 381 -8.81 -0.65 -2.03
C LEU A 381 -9.17 0.35 -3.14
N GLY A 382 -9.35 1.62 -2.79
CA GLY A 382 -9.70 2.69 -3.73
C GLY A 382 -8.77 2.82 -4.95
N PRO A 383 -7.44 2.67 -4.79
CA PRO A 383 -6.48 2.73 -5.89
C PRO A 383 -6.74 1.78 -7.06
N ASN A 384 -7.41 0.68 -6.84
CA ASN A 384 -7.81 -0.24 -7.90
C ASN A 384 -8.73 0.39 -8.98
N LEU A 385 -9.24 1.60 -8.74
CA LEU A 385 -10.08 2.29 -9.72
C LEU A 385 -9.29 2.97 -10.82
N THR A 386 -8.14 3.60 -10.50
CA THR A 386 -7.33 4.35 -11.47
C THR A 386 -5.85 4.04 -11.34
N THR A 387 -5.09 4.34 -12.39
CA THR A 387 -3.63 4.13 -12.42
C THR A 387 -2.85 5.10 -11.54
N VAL A 388 -3.48 6.15 -11.02
CA VAL A 388 -2.84 7.20 -10.20
C VAL A 388 -3.01 6.93 -8.71
N GLY A 389 -3.99 6.10 -8.34
CA GLY A 389 -4.39 5.87 -6.95
C GLY A 389 -3.32 5.24 -6.06
N SER A 390 -2.40 4.43 -6.62
CA SER A 390 -1.32 3.75 -5.89
C SER A 390 0.01 3.86 -6.62
N LEU A 391 1.09 3.99 -5.85
CA LEU A 391 2.44 3.91 -6.37
C LEU A 391 2.72 2.52 -6.98
N ALA A 392 2.22 1.47 -6.33
CA ALA A 392 2.35 0.09 -6.80
C ALA A 392 1.79 -0.07 -8.23
N THR A 393 0.63 0.51 -8.54
CA THR A 393 0.03 0.48 -9.88
C THR A 393 0.87 1.21 -10.92
N ILE A 394 1.46 2.35 -10.54
CA ILE A 394 2.33 3.10 -11.45
C ILE A 394 3.59 2.31 -11.79
N LEU A 395 4.20 1.69 -10.79
CA LEU A 395 5.38 0.85 -10.97
C LEU A 395 5.04 -0.40 -11.79
N TRP A 396 3.88 -0.99 -11.59
CA TRP A 396 3.36 -2.07 -12.43
C TRP A 396 3.27 -1.65 -13.91
N LEU A 397 2.71 -0.48 -14.21
CA LEU A 397 2.68 0.05 -15.59
C LEU A 397 4.07 0.25 -16.19
N LEU A 398 5.05 0.69 -15.39
CA LEU A 398 6.44 0.83 -15.86
C LEU A 398 7.04 -0.53 -16.22
N ILE A 399 6.80 -1.57 -15.41
CA ILE A 399 7.24 -2.94 -15.71
C ILE A 399 6.61 -3.44 -17.01
N LEU A 400 5.33 -3.22 -17.22
CA LEU A 400 4.64 -3.63 -18.45
C LEU A 400 5.23 -2.95 -19.68
N ARG A 401 5.47 -1.64 -19.62
CA ARG A 401 6.10 -0.87 -20.72
C ARG A 401 7.50 -1.38 -21.05
N GLN A 402 8.30 -1.76 -20.06
CA GLN A 402 9.61 -2.39 -20.27
C GLN A 402 9.51 -3.74 -20.99
N ARG A 403 8.34 -4.39 -20.95
CA ARG A 403 8.04 -5.66 -21.62
C ARG A 403 7.26 -5.46 -22.93
N ASN A 404 7.15 -4.21 -23.45
CA ASN A 404 6.37 -3.85 -24.63
C ASN A 404 4.89 -4.24 -24.53
N ILE A 405 4.33 -4.21 -23.30
CA ILE A 405 2.91 -4.38 -23.04
C ILE A 405 2.33 -3.01 -22.72
N GLU A 406 1.46 -2.52 -23.59
CA GLU A 406 0.78 -1.26 -23.38
C GLU A 406 -0.59 -1.49 -22.76
N VAL A 407 -0.78 -0.94 -21.57
CA VAL A 407 -2.09 -0.81 -20.91
C VAL A 407 -2.34 0.68 -20.71
N SER A 408 -3.39 1.18 -21.34
CA SER A 408 -3.78 2.58 -21.17
C SER A 408 -4.45 2.80 -19.81
N GLY A 409 -4.41 4.04 -19.30
CA GLY A 409 -5.16 4.40 -18.08
C GLY A 409 -6.67 4.14 -18.22
N LEU A 410 -7.20 4.27 -19.44
CA LEU A 410 -8.60 3.98 -19.73
C LEU A 410 -8.91 2.48 -19.67
N ASP A 411 -8.01 1.62 -20.15
CA ASP A 411 -8.21 0.17 -20.07
C ASP A 411 -8.14 -0.32 -18.62
N TYR A 412 -7.23 0.25 -17.82
CA TYR A 412 -7.18 0.00 -16.38
C TYR A 412 -8.48 0.45 -15.71
N PHE A 413 -8.94 1.67 -15.99
CA PHE A 413 -10.17 2.22 -15.44
C PHE A 413 -11.41 1.39 -15.80
N LYS A 414 -11.53 0.89 -17.03
CA LYS A 414 -12.65 0.02 -17.46
C LYS A 414 -12.70 -1.26 -16.61
N VAL A 415 -11.57 -1.84 -16.26
CA VAL A 415 -11.50 -3.01 -15.39
C VAL A 415 -11.79 -2.59 -13.95
N GLY A 416 -11.17 -1.52 -13.48
CA GLY A 416 -11.34 -0.99 -12.14
C GLY A 416 -12.79 -0.66 -11.79
N ILE A 417 -13.53 -0.01 -12.70
CA ILE A 417 -14.93 0.39 -12.47
C ILE A 417 -15.89 -0.80 -12.36
N LEU A 418 -15.54 -1.94 -12.94
CA LEU A 418 -16.34 -3.16 -12.83
C LEU A 418 -16.12 -3.88 -11.49
N VAL A 419 -14.91 -3.79 -10.94
CA VAL A 419 -14.51 -4.58 -9.77
C VAL A 419 -14.57 -3.76 -8.48
N THR A 420 -13.97 -2.56 -8.49
CA THR A 420 -13.72 -1.78 -7.28
C THR A 420 -14.98 -1.30 -6.58
N PRO A 421 -16.02 -0.75 -7.25
CA PRO A 421 -17.22 -0.31 -6.56
C PRO A 421 -17.95 -1.45 -5.86
N LEU A 422 -18.00 -2.65 -6.47
CA LEU A 422 -18.61 -3.82 -5.84
C LEU A 422 -17.86 -4.21 -4.56
N MET A 423 -16.52 -4.23 -4.61
CA MET A 423 -15.69 -4.53 -3.45
C MET A 423 -15.85 -3.48 -2.35
N LEU A 424 -15.87 -2.18 -2.70
CA LEU A 424 -16.04 -1.09 -1.76
C LEU A 424 -17.40 -1.17 -1.04
N ILE A 425 -18.49 -1.42 -1.78
CA ILE A 425 -19.83 -1.51 -1.20
C ILE A 425 -19.93 -2.74 -0.29
N VAL A 426 -19.55 -3.92 -0.79
CA VAL A 426 -19.68 -5.16 0.00
C VAL A 426 -18.77 -5.12 1.22
N GLY A 427 -17.50 -4.70 1.06
CA GLY A 427 -16.57 -4.61 2.18
C GLY A 427 -17.02 -3.61 3.25
N ALA A 428 -17.54 -2.43 2.85
CA ALA A 428 -18.10 -1.44 3.76
C ALA A 428 -19.31 -2.00 4.54
N LEU A 429 -20.21 -2.72 3.87
CA LEU A 429 -21.35 -3.37 4.53
C LEU A 429 -20.89 -4.43 5.55
N VAL A 430 -19.86 -5.21 5.22
CA VAL A 430 -19.29 -6.19 6.17
C VAL A 430 -18.65 -5.49 7.36
N ILE A 431 -17.87 -4.41 7.15
CA ILE A 431 -17.31 -3.60 8.26
C ILE A 431 -18.43 -3.08 9.15
N TRP A 432 -19.48 -2.54 8.58
CA TRP A 432 -20.64 -2.06 9.34
C TRP A 432 -21.29 -3.17 10.17
N LEU A 433 -21.55 -4.34 9.57
CA LEU A 433 -22.15 -5.49 10.28
C LEU A 433 -21.28 -5.99 11.46
N LEU A 434 -19.96 -5.81 11.39
CA LEU A 434 -19.04 -6.19 12.48
C LEU A 434 -18.97 -5.15 13.60
N LEU A 435 -19.51 -3.94 13.39
CA LEU A 435 -19.55 -2.85 14.36
C LEU A 435 -20.89 -2.75 15.10
N VAL A 436 -21.97 -3.32 14.54
CA VAL A 436 -23.29 -3.42 15.15
C VAL A 436 -23.40 -4.67 16.01
#